data_d58909a54d8d21b78e0165681d647b40
#
_entry.id   d58909a54d8d21b78e0165681d647b40
#
_cell.length_a   1.000
_cell.length_b   1.000
_cell.length_c   1.000
_cell.angle_alpha   90.00
_cell.angle_beta   90.00
_cell.angle_gamma   90.00
#
_symmetry.space_group_name_H-M   'P 1'
#
loop_
_entity.id
_entity.type
_entity.pdbx_description
1 polymer ?
#
loop_
_entity_poly.entity_id
_entity_poly.type
_entity_poly.pdbx_seq_one_letter_code
_entity_poly.pdbx_strand_id
1 'polypeptide(L)'
;MARIKGPGDCVSVDQIESTTPGFVGQMKGFLTKKRYHCATVYVDHYSSLSYVHIQKSTNGDETLLGKRQFEAYCASHGVKIKSYHADNGRFAENKFVADITACGQTITYCGAYAHFQNGIAEKRIRDLQDLARTMMIHARHRWPQAIEANLWPYALKMANDVHLSSPSLKQEGAPSPLERFAGVGVRPKISSFHPFGCPVYVLDSALANKEKLVPGEER
;
A
#
# COMPACT_ATOMS: atom_id res chain seq x y z
N MET A 1 -2.76 6.41 -25.99
CA MET A 1 -2.19 5.46 -25.01
C MET A 1 -1.72 4.20 -25.70
N ALA A 2 -0.54 3.68 -25.37
CA ALA A 2 -0.09 2.38 -25.88
C ALA A 2 -1.05 1.29 -25.41
N ARG A 3 -1.25 0.25 -26.23
CA ARG A 3 -2.13 -0.87 -25.88
C ARG A 3 -1.53 -1.67 -24.73
N ILE A 4 -2.22 -1.74 -23.61
CA ILE A 4 -1.82 -2.51 -22.43
C ILE A 4 -2.00 -4.00 -22.74
N LYS A 5 -0.93 -4.78 -22.68
CA LYS A 5 -0.90 -6.20 -23.03
C LYS A 5 -0.57 -7.08 -21.81
N GLY A 6 0.08 -6.55 -20.81
CA GLY A 6 0.51 -7.30 -19.64
C GLY A 6 0.84 -6.43 -18.42
N PRO A 7 1.13 -7.07 -17.27
CA PRO A 7 1.53 -6.37 -16.06
C PRO A 7 2.78 -5.51 -16.30
N GLY A 8 2.82 -4.32 -15.71
CA GLY A 8 3.94 -3.40 -15.80
C GLY A 8 4.00 -2.56 -17.09
N ASP A 9 3.10 -2.77 -18.06
CA ASP A 9 3.10 -1.97 -19.29
C ASP A 9 2.80 -0.49 -19.00
N CYS A 10 1.86 -0.20 -18.09
CA CYS A 10 1.54 1.14 -17.63
C CYS A 10 1.08 1.13 -16.16
N VAL A 11 1.59 2.03 -15.36
CA VAL A 11 1.25 2.22 -13.96
C VAL A 11 0.81 3.65 -13.72
N SER A 12 -0.41 3.85 -13.24
CA SER A 12 -0.83 5.15 -12.71
C SER A 12 -0.27 5.35 -11.31
N VAL A 13 0.19 6.57 -11.03
CA VAL A 13 0.73 6.93 -9.72
C VAL A 13 0.14 8.25 -9.24
N ASP A 14 -0.17 8.31 -7.93
CA ASP A 14 -0.69 9.50 -7.29
C ASP A 14 -0.38 9.49 -5.79
N GLN A 15 -0.50 10.64 -5.12
CA GLN A 15 -0.19 10.80 -3.70
C GLN A 15 -1.41 11.16 -2.87
N ILE A 16 -1.42 10.63 -1.65
CA ILE A 16 -2.38 10.97 -0.59
C ILE A 16 -1.64 11.72 0.49
N GLU A 17 -2.15 12.86 0.90
CA GLU A 17 -1.68 13.57 2.09
C GLU A 17 -2.66 13.36 3.25
N SER A 18 -2.13 13.24 4.47
CA SER A 18 -2.92 13.11 5.69
C SER A 18 -2.64 14.27 6.63
N THR A 19 -3.69 14.92 7.10
CA THR A 19 -3.60 15.95 8.16
C THR A 19 -3.28 15.34 9.53
N THR A 20 -3.57 14.03 9.71
CA THR A 20 -3.26 13.31 10.95
C THR A 20 -1.90 12.63 10.82
N PRO A 21 -0.92 12.94 11.68
CA PRO A 21 0.36 12.24 11.70
C PRO A 21 0.18 10.75 12.00
N GLY A 22 0.71 9.88 11.12
CA GLY A 22 0.62 8.44 11.27
C GLY A 22 1.78 7.83 12.05
N PHE A 23 1.56 6.76 12.77
CA PHE A 23 2.63 6.02 13.45
C PHE A 23 3.58 5.37 12.45
N VAL A 24 4.88 5.49 12.76
CA VAL A 24 5.95 4.77 12.05
C VAL A 24 6.20 3.45 12.75
N GLY A 25 6.22 2.35 12.01
CA GLY A 25 6.55 1.03 12.52
C GLY A 25 7.91 1.00 13.22
N GLN A 26 7.95 0.38 14.40
CA GLN A 26 9.15 0.33 15.23
C GLN A 26 9.78 -1.06 15.12
N MET A 27 10.96 -1.10 14.50
CA MET A 27 11.66 -2.36 14.24
C MET A 27 12.47 -2.89 15.43
N LYS A 28 12.79 -2.03 16.42
CA LYS A 28 13.73 -2.35 17.51
C LYS A 28 13.20 -1.97 18.90
N GLY A 29 11.89 -1.81 19.07
CA GLY A 29 11.29 -1.46 20.35
C GLY A 29 11.56 -0.03 20.86
N PHE A 30 12.26 0.81 20.10
CA PHE A 30 12.51 2.19 20.47
C PHE A 30 11.45 3.14 19.94
N LEU A 31 10.90 3.97 20.81
CA LEU A 31 9.96 5.01 20.42
C LEU A 31 10.61 6.00 19.44
N THR A 32 9.92 6.34 18.38
CA THR A 32 10.34 7.37 17.43
C THR A 32 9.36 8.55 17.42
N LYS A 33 9.92 9.76 17.33
CA LYS A 33 9.13 10.99 17.09
C LYS A 33 8.75 11.18 15.62
N LYS A 34 9.36 10.40 14.71
CA LYS A 34 9.02 10.45 13.28
C LYS A 34 7.59 10.01 13.07
N ARG A 35 6.92 10.62 12.09
CA ARG A 35 5.53 10.31 11.72
C ARG A 35 5.41 10.19 10.21
N TYR A 36 4.43 9.42 9.77
CA TYR A 36 3.99 9.40 8.38
C TYR A 36 2.98 10.51 8.12
N HIS A 37 3.08 11.19 6.98
CA HIS A 37 2.20 12.28 6.60
C HIS A 37 1.53 12.05 5.25
N CYS A 38 2.03 11.14 4.44
CA CYS A 38 1.50 10.87 3.11
C CYS A 38 1.76 9.42 2.68
N ALA A 39 1.16 9.06 1.55
CA ALA A 39 1.43 7.81 0.88
C ALA A 39 1.43 8.03 -0.64
N THR A 40 2.26 7.30 -1.36
CA THR A 40 2.18 7.17 -2.82
C THR A 40 1.51 5.85 -3.17
N VAL A 41 0.53 5.91 -4.06
CA VAL A 41 -0.22 4.75 -4.55
C VAL A 41 0.12 4.53 -6.03
N TYR A 42 0.61 3.35 -6.34
CA TYR A 42 0.90 2.87 -7.69
C TYR A 42 -0.18 1.88 -8.09
N VAL A 43 -0.72 1.99 -9.30
CA VAL A 43 -1.79 1.11 -9.80
C VAL A 43 -1.44 0.59 -11.18
N ASP A 44 -1.21 -0.71 -11.30
CA ASP A 44 -1.00 -1.35 -12.59
C ASP A 44 -2.30 -1.44 -13.39
N HIS A 45 -2.26 -0.96 -14.64
CA HIS A 45 -3.46 -0.88 -15.48
C HIS A 45 -3.96 -2.25 -15.94
N TYR A 46 -3.08 -3.23 -16.07
CA TYR A 46 -3.46 -4.57 -16.54
C TYR A 46 -4.15 -5.39 -15.47
N SER A 47 -3.53 -5.50 -14.32
CA SER A 47 -3.97 -6.38 -13.24
C SER A 47 -4.88 -5.70 -12.23
N SER A 48 -4.87 -4.36 -12.21
CA SER A 48 -5.42 -3.53 -11.12
C SER A 48 -4.73 -3.73 -9.77
N LEU A 49 -3.53 -4.35 -9.77
CA LEU A 49 -2.69 -4.40 -8.59
C LEU A 49 -2.38 -2.97 -8.12
N SER A 50 -2.50 -2.73 -6.83
CA SER A 50 -2.05 -1.48 -6.22
C SER A 50 -0.94 -1.72 -5.20
N TYR A 51 0.00 -0.80 -5.12
CA TYR A 51 1.07 -0.79 -4.12
C TYR A 51 1.04 0.53 -3.37
N VAL A 52 1.07 0.46 -2.05
CA VAL A 52 1.00 1.64 -1.18
C VAL A 52 2.33 1.83 -0.47
N HIS A 53 3.02 2.90 -0.81
CA HIS A 53 4.25 3.33 -0.13
C HIS A 53 3.92 4.46 0.85
N ILE A 54 4.04 4.17 2.15
CA ILE A 54 3.80 5.17 3.19
C ILE A 54 5.05 6.01 3.40
N GLN A 55 4.91 7.33 3.44
CA GLN A 55 6.00 8.29 3.42
C GLN A 55 5.92 9.28 4.59
N LYS A 56 7.07 9.78 5.01
CA LYS A 56 7.17 10.83 6.04
C LYS A 56 6.93 12.22 5.46
N SER A 57 7.23 12.41 4.20
CA SER A 57 7.03 13.66 3.45
C SER A 57 6.79 13.38 1.98
N THR A 58 6.34 14.39 1.26
CA THR A 58 6.12 14.36 -0.19
C THR A 58 7.35 14.81 -0.98
N ASN A 59 8.53 14.89 -0.37
CA ASN A 59 9.74 15.33 -1.07
C ASN A 59 10.20 14.31 -2.13
N GLY A 60 11.00 14.78 -3.08
CA GLY A 60 11.45 13.98 -4.22
C GLY A 60 12.25 12.74 -3.82
N ASP A 61 13.01 12.78 -2.71
CA ASP A 61 13.80 11.62 -2.26
C ASP A 61 12.90 10.50 -1.70
N GLU A 62 11.87 10.84 -0.90
CA GLU A 62 10.89 9.87 -0.40
C GLU A 62 10.02 9.33 -1.56
N THR A 63 9.67 10.19 -2.53
CA THR A 63 8.91 9.77 -3.72
C THR A 63 9.73 8.80 -4.58
N LEU A 64 11.01 9.08 -4.77
CA LEU A 64 11.91 8.21 -5.51
C LEU A 64 12.18 6.88 -4.77
N LEU A 65 12.31 6.92 -3.43
CA LEU A 65 12.40 5.70 -2.61
C LEU A 65 11.15 4.84 -2.80
N GLY A 66 9.97 5.44 -2.82
CA GLY A 66 8.70 4.75 -3.09
C GLY A 66 8.67 4.04 -4.43
N LYS A 67 9.12 4.73 -5.51
CA LYS A 67 9.26 4.15 -6.84
C LYS A 67 10.16 2.91 -6.83
N ARG A 68 11.34 3.03 -6.24
CA ARG A 68 12.31 1.94 -6.19
C ARG A 68 11.82 0.73 -5.39
N GLN A 69 11.13 0.96 -4.28
CA GLN A 69 10.51 -0.12 -3.49
C GLN A 69 9.37 -0.80 -4.25
N PHE A 70 8.54 -0.03 -4.94
CA PHE A 70 7.50 -0.57 -5.80
C PHE A 70 8.10 -1.43 -6.93
N GLU A 71 9.13 -0.96 -7.61
CA GLU A 71 9.79 -1.71 -8.68
C GLU A 71 10.48 -2.97 -8.17
N ALA A 72 11.10 -2.92 -6.99
CA ALA A 72 11.66 -4.11 -6.34
C ALA A 72 10.56 -5.14 -6.02
N TYR A 73 9.41 -4.69 -5.54
CA TYR A 73 8.23 -5.53 -5.35
C TYR A 73 7.75 -6.15 -6.68
N CYS A 74 7.66 -5.37 -7.75
CA CYS A 74 7.28 -5.87 -9.07
C CYS A 74 8.29 -6.91 -9.58
N ALA A 75 9.58 -6.63 -9.44
CA ALA A 75 10.66 -7.52 -9.86
C ALA A 75 10.64 -8.86 -9.11
N SER A 76 10.25 -8.90 -7.83
CA SER A 76 10.08 -10.15 -7.08
C SER A 76 8.98 -11.05 -7.65
N HIS A 77 8.08 -10.50 -8.46
CA HIS A 77 7.04 -11.23 -9.21
C HIS A 77 7.40 -11.41 -10.70
N GLY A 78 8.63 -11.10 -11.09
CA GLY A 78 9.08 -11.20 -12.49
C GLY A 78 8.53 -10.11 -13.41
N VAL A 79 7.95 -9.04 -12.88
CA VAL A 79 7.36 -7.95 -13.64
C VAL A 79 8.29 -6.74 -13.69
N LYS A 80 8.55 -6.24 -14.89
CA LYS A 80 9.32 -5.02 -15.13
C LYS A 80 8.39 -3.89 -15.54
N ILE A 81 8.48 -2.74 -14.87
CA ILE A 81 7.69 -1.54 -15.20
C ILE A 81 8.28 -0.85 -16.44
N LYS A 82 7.42 -0.53 -17.40
CA LYS A 82 7.79 0.11 -18.68
C LYS A 82 7.40 1.58 -18.72
N SER A 83 6.23 1.93 -18.20
CA SER A 83 5.76 3.30 -18.24
C SER A 83 4.94 3.68 -17.01
N TYR A 84 4.96 4.97 -16.71
CA TYR A 84 4.15 5.60 -15.68
C TYR A 84 3.16 6.60 -16.28
N HIS A 85 2.05 6.80 -15.59
CA HIS A 85 1.09 7.88 -15.84
C HIS A 85 0.82 8.61 -14.52
N ALA A 86 0.99 9.93 -14.51
CA ALA A 86 0.91 10.75 -13.30
C ALA A 86 0.26 12.10 -13.56
N ASP A 87 -0.04 12.83 -12.50
CA ASP A 87 -0.27 14.26 -12.61
C ASP A 87 1.04 15.06 -12.85
N ASN A 88 0.90 16.31 -13.23
CA ASN A 88 2.04 17.22 -13.48
C ASN A 88 2.67 17.79 -12.19
N GLY A 89 2.34 17.26 -11.03
CA GLY A 89 2.84 17.74 -9.77
C GLY A 89 4.23 17.19 -9.43
N ARG A 90 4.32 16.46 -8.33
CA ARG A 90 5.60 15.97 -7.79
C ARG A 90 6.30 14.94 -8.65
N PHE A 91 5.57 14.22 -9.48
CA PHE A 91 6.14 13.24 -10.40
C PHE A 91 6.82 13.86 -11.63
N ALA A 92 6.68 15.17 -11.83
CA ALA A 92 7.41 15.94 -12.84
C ALA A 92 8.75 16.50 -12.30
N GLU A 93 9.09 16.28 -11.04
CA GLU A 93 10.36 16.72 -10.48
C GLU A 93 11.56 16.05 -11.18
N ASN A 94 12.63 16.81 -11.38
CA ASN A 94 13.81 16.37 -12.13
C ASN A 94 14.39 15.04 -11.64
N LYS A 95 14.43 14.79 -10.33
CA LYS A 95 14.94 13.53 -9.75
C LYS A 95 14.14 12.31 -10.20
N PHE A 96 12.81 12.42 -10.20
CA PHE A 96 11.92 11.34 -10.59
C PHE A 96 12.02 11.05 -12.09
N VAL A 97 12.02 12.10 -12.92
CA VAL A 97 12.15 12.01 -14.37
C VAL A 97 13.52 11.45 -14.78
N ALA A 98 14.60 11.89 -14.12
CA ALA A 98 15.95 11.39 -14.37
C ALA A 98 16.06 9.88 -14.08
N ASP A 99 15.47 9.41 -12.97
CA ASP A 99 15.48 7.97 -12.62
C ASP A 99 14.65 7.13 -13.62
N ILE A 100 13.50 7.63 -14.06
CA ILE A 100 12.69 7.00 -15.13
C ILE A 100 13.51 6.85 -16.41
N THR A 101 14.19 7.92 -16.83
CA THR A 101 15.03 7.92 -18.03
C THR A 101 16.21 6.95 -17.89
N ALA A 102 16.88 6.95 -16.74
CA ALA A 102 18.01 6.05 -16.46
C ALA A 102 17.59 4.57 -16.45
N CYS A 103 16.34 4.27 -16.06
CA CYS A 103 15.75 2.92 -16.09
C CYS A 103 15.22 2.52 -17.48
N GLY A 104 15.30 3.40 -18.50
CA GLY A 104 14.74 3.16 -19.83
C GLY A 104 13.23 3.08 -19.85
N GLN A 105 12.58 3.77 -18.92
CA GLN A 105 11.12 3.85 -18.78
C GLN A 105 10.59 5.13 -19.42
N THR A 106 9.28 5.21 -19.56
CA THR A 106 8.60 6.44 -20.03
C THR A 106 7.61 6.93 -18.98
N ILE A 107 7.33 8.23 -18.99
CA ILE A 107 6.28 8.82 -18.18
C ILE A 107 5.38 9.70 -19.05
N THR A 108 4.09 9.63 -18.80
CA THR A 108 3.09 10.50 -19.41
C THR A 108 2.36 11.24 -18.31
N TYR A 109 1.94 12.47 -18.58
CA TYR A 109 1.23 13.31 -17.62
C TYR A 109 -0.19 13.59 -18.07
N CYS A 110 -1.05 13.86 -17.10
CA CYS A 110 -2.37 14.43 -17.37
C CYS A 110 -2.23 15.78 -18.05
N GLY A 111 -3.18 16.13 -18.93
CA GLY A 111 -3.25 17.47 -19.49
C GLY A 111 -3.42 18.54 -18.42
N ALA A 112 -3.02 19.76 -18.72
CA ALA A 112 -3.23 20.90 -17.84
C ALA A 112 -4.72 21.00 -17.44
N TYR A 113 -5.01 21.08 -16.17
CA TYR A 113 -6.38 21.12 -15.57
C TYR A 113 -7.23 19.86 -15.84
N ALA A 114 -6.63 18.76 -16.26
CA ALA A 114 -7.33 17.52 -16.60
C ALA A 114 -6.97 16.38 -15.61
N HIS A 115 -7.02 16.66 -14.30
CA HIS A 115 -6.71 15.68 -13.23
C HIS A 115 -7.52 14.39 -13.37
N PHE A 116 -8.78 14.47 -13.86
CA PHE A 116 -9.63 13.30 -14.15
C PHE A 116 -8.97 12.26 -15.08
N GLN A 117 -7.92 12.63 -15.80
CA GLN A 117 -7.17 11.68 -16.63
C GLN A 117 -6.33 10.69 -15.81
N ASN A 118 -6.04 10.97 -14.51
CA ASN A 118 -5.44 10.02 -13.58
C ASN A 118 -6.49 9.20 -12.80
N GLY A 119 -7.72 9.12 -13.31
CA GLY A 119 -8.86 8.51 -12.64
C GLY A 119 -8.65 7.08 -12.15
N ILE A 120 -7.68 6.33 -12.68
CA ILE A 120 -7.34 4.99 -12.21
C ILE A 120 -6.70 5.06 -10.82
N ALA A 121 -5.70 5.93 -10.62
CA ALA A 121 -5.06 6.11 -9.33
C ALA A 121 -6.00 6.81 -8.33
N GLU A 122 -6.69 7.88 -8.76
CA GLU A 122 -7.65 8.60 -7.92
C GLU A 122 -8.77 7.71 -7.40
N LYS A 123 -9.36 6.87 -8.28
CA LYS A 123 -10.38 5.91 -7.87
C LYS A 123 -9.83 4.91 -6.87
N ARG A 124 -8.63 4.36 -7.12
CA ARG A 124 -7.99 3.42 -6.21
C ARG A 124 -7.73 4.04 -4.84
N ILE A 125 -7.23 5.26 -4.80
CA ILE A 125 -7.03 6.03 -3.58
C ILE A 125 -8.33 6.13 -2.78
N ARG A 126 -9.41 6.52 -3.43
CA ARG A 126 -10.73 6.61 -2.80
C ARG A 126 -11.20 5.28 -2.23
N ASP A 127 -11.12 4.22 -3.04
CA ASP A 127 -11.53 2.87 -2.62
C ASP A 127 -10.73 2.39 -1.40
N LEU A 128 -9.40 2.63 -1.37
CA LEU A 128 -8.54 2.26 -0.25
C LEU A 128 -8.79 3.11 1.00
N GLN A 129 -9.02 4.41 0.83
CA GLN A 129 -9.35 5.32 1.95
C GLN A 129 -10.68 4.95 2.59
N ASP A 130 -11.69 4.63 1.80
CA ASP A 130 -13.01 4.24 2.31
C ASP A 130 -12.95 2.91 3.05
N LEU A 131 -12.21 1.94 2.52
CA LEU A 131 -12.01 0.64 3.19
C LEU A 131 -11.20 0.81 4.49
N ALA A 132 -10.10 1.56 4.46
CA ALA A 132 -9.28 1.83 5.65
C ALA A 132 -10.09 2.57 6.73
N ARG A 133 -10.89 3.57 6.35
CA ARG A 133 -11.79 4.29 7.26
C ARG A 133 -12.81 3.35 7.89
N THR A 134 -13.44 2.49 7.09
CA THR A 134 -14.39 1.49 7.56
C THR A 134 -13.75 0.53 8.56
N MET A 135 -12.55 0.03 8.27
CA MET A 135 -11.80 -0.83 9.20
C MET A 135 -11.50 -0.12 10.52
N MET A 136 -11.06 1.15 10.47
CA MET A 136 -10.75 1.93 11.67
C MET A 136 -12.00 2.23 12.52
N ILE A 137 -13.14 2.57 11.88
CA ILE A 137 -14.40 2.81 12.58
C ILE A 137 -14.86 1.52 13.27
N HIS A 138 -14.83 0.39 12.56
CA HIS A 138 -15.22 -0.91 13.12
C HIS A 138 -14.31 -1.31 14.29
N ALA A 139 -13.00 -1.16 14.13
CA ALA A 139 -12.04 -1.46 15.19
C ALA A 139 -12.23 -0.55 16.41
N ARG A 140 -12.43 0.76 16.20
CA ARG A 140 -12.68 1.71 17.28
C ARG A 140 -13.99 1.40 18.04
N HIS A 141 -15.00 0.93 17.34
CA HIS A 141 -16.25 0.49 17.99
C HIS A 141 -16.02 -0.69 18.93
N ARG A 142 -15.15 -1.64 18.57
CA ARG A 142 -14.83 -2.81 19.36
C ARG A 142 -13.78 -2.56 20.45
N TRP A 143 -12.78 -1.71 20.16
CA TRP A 143 -11.64 -1.43 21.04
C TRP A 143 -11.37 0.07 21.13
N PRO A 144 -12.29 0.86 21.72
CA PRO A 144 -12.28 2.31 21.67
C PRO A 144 -11.04 2.95 22.28
N GLN A 145 -10.41 2.29 23.27
CA GLN A 145 -9.21 2.80 23.95
C GLN A 145 -7.90 2.46 23.23
N ALA A 146 -7.93 1.50 22.27
CA ALA A 146 -6.74 1.03 21.58
C ALA A 146 -6.60 1.62 20.16
N ILE A 147 -7.68 2.15 19.58
CA ILE A 147 -7.70 2.57 18.19
C ILE A 147 -7.70 4.09 18.09
N GLU A 148 -6.58 4.63 17.67
CA GLU A 148 -6.37 6.05 17.43
C GLU A 148 -6.27 6.36 15.94
N ALA A 149 -6.55 7.62 15.55
CA ALA A 149 -6.50 8.06 14.16
C ALA A 149 -5.12 7.90 13.52
N ASN A 150 -4.05 7.99 14.32
CA ASN A 150 -2.66 7.81 13.88
C ASN A 150 -2.31 6.37 13.42
N LEU A 151 -3.21 5.40 13.55
CA LEU A 151 -3.07 4.06 12.99
C LEU A 151 -3.46 3.97 11.50
N TRP A 152 -3.85 5.08 10.87
CA TRP A 152 -4.24 5.10 9.45
C TRP A 152 -3.22 4.46 8.49
N PRO A 153 -1.86 4.54 8.70
CA PRO A 153 -0.93 3.92 7.77
C PRO A 153 -1.08 2.40 7.71
N TYR A 154 -1.38 1.78 8.86
CA TYR A 154 -1.60 0.33 8.96
C TYR A 154 -2.93 -0.08 8.36
N ALA A 155 -3.98 0.73 8.61
CA ALA A 155 -5.29 0.49 8.02
C ALA A 155 -5.25 0.61 6.49
N LEU A 156 -4.52 1.60 5.95
CA LEU A 156 -4.36 1.79 4.52
C LEU A 156 -3.59 0.63 3.87
N LYS A 157 -2.53 0.13 4.50
CA LYS A 157 -1.80 -1.06 4.04
C LYS A 157 -2.70 -2.30 4.06
N MET A 158 -3.41 -2.53 5.16
CA MET A 158 -4.32 -3.68 5.25
C MET A 158 -5.45 -3.59 4.23
N ALA A 159 -6.01 -2.41 3.98
CA ALA A 159 -7.00 -2.19 2.93
C ALA A 159 -6.45 -2.58 1.55
N ASN A 160 -5.19 -2.22 1.27
CA ASN A 160 -4.51 -2.62 0.05
C ASN A 160 -4.33 -4.14 -0.03
N ASP A 161 -3.88 -4.80 1.05
CA ASP A 161 -3.67 -6.25 1.08
C ASP A 161 -4.98 -7.02 0.88
N VAL A 162 -6.07 -6.57 1.49
CA VAL A 162 -7.41 -7.12 1.27
C VAL A 162 -7.83 -6.94 -0.18
N HIS A 163 -7.63 -5.73 -0.74
CA HIS A 163 -7.96 -5.47 -2.15
C HIS A 163 -7.16 -6.38 -3.09
N LEU A 164 -5.85 -6.53 -2.88
CA LEU A 164 -4.98 -7.38 -3.70
C LEU A 164 -5.40 -8.85 -3.70
N SER A 165 -5.95 -9.30 -2.57
CA SER A 165 -6.34 -10.69 -2.33
C SER A 165 -7.78 -10.99 -2.72
N SER A 166 -8.60 -9.97 -2.95
CA SER A 166 -10.02 -10.13 -3.24
C SER A 166 -10.25 -10.25 -4.76
N PRO A 167 -10.91 -11.32 -5.21
CA PRO A 167 -11.29 -11.45 -6.62
C PRO A 167 -12.33 -10.38 -7.01
N SER A 168 -12.43 -10.11 -8.30
CA SER A 168 -13.44 -9.18 -8.80
C SER A 168 -14.85 -9.74 -8.60
N LEU A 169 -15.74 -8.97 -7.98
CA LEU A 169 -17.14 -9.34 -7.79
C LEU A 169 -17.95 -9.38 -9.10
N LYS A 170 -17.41 -8.87 -10.20
CA LYS A 170 -18.12 -8.79 -11.49
C LYS A 170 -18.17 -10.11 -12.24
N GLN A 171 -17.34 -11.07 -11.89
CA GLN A 171 -17.24 -12.36 -12.55
C GLN A 171 -16.85 -13.43 -11.52
N GLU A 172 -17.69 -14.46 -11.40
CA GLU A 172 -17.40 -15.60 -10.54
C GLU A 172 -16.12 -16.32 -11.01
N GLY A 173 -15.25 -16.66 -10.05
CA GLY A 173 -13.98 -17.30 -10.34
C GLY A 173 -12.91 -16.38 -10.95
N ALA A 174 -13.16 -15.06 -11.07
CA ALA A 174 -12.16 -14.13 -11.55
C ALA A 174 -10.94 -14.11 -10.63
N PRO A 175 -9.72 -14.07 -11.19
CA PRO A 175 -8.51 -13.96 -10.38
C PRO A 175 -8.45 -12.61 -9.67
N SER A 176 -7.84 -12.61 -8.47
CA SER A 176 -7.53 -11.40 -7.73
C SER A 176 -6.52 -10.51 -8.48
N PRO A 177 -6.39 -9.23 -8.12
CA PRO A 177 -5.35 -8.37 -8.71
C PRO A 177 -3.94 -8.94 -8.56
N LEU A 178 -3.63 -9.59 -7.44
CA LEU A 178 -2.34 -10.22 -7.21
C LEU A 178 -2.11 -11.43 -8.13
N GLU A 179 -3.11 -12.32 -8.27
CA GLU A 179 -3.03 -13.47 -9.20
C GLU A 179 -2.86 -13.02 -10.65
N ARG A 180 -3.55 -11.96 -11.06
CA ARG A 180 -3.42 -11.40 -12.41
C ARG A 180 -2.06 -10.77 -12.66
N PHE A 181 -1.45 -10.20 -11.61
CA PHE A 181 -0.13 -9.56 -11.70
C PHE A 181 1.00 -10.56 -11.70
N ALA A 182 0.99 -11.50 -10.75
CA ALA A 182 2.06 -12.46 -10.54
C ALA A 182 1.96 -13.70 -11.44
N GLY A 183 0.81 -13.89 -12.11
CA GLY A 183 0.54 -15.08 -12.90
C GLY A 183 0.09 -16.28 -12.05
N VAL A 184 0.04 -17.45 -12.69
CA VAL A 184 -0.51 -18.69 -12.10
C VAL A 184 0.32 -19.16 -10.89
N GLY A 185 -0.34 -19.47 -9.79
CA GLY A 185 0.26 -20.13 -8.61
C GLY A 185 0.30 -19.29 -7.33
N VAL A 186 0.10 -17.97 -7.42
CA VAL A 186 0.02 -17.11 -6.24
C VAL A 186 -1.45 -17.00 -5.80
N ARG A 187 -1.86 -17.80 -4.81
CA ARG A 187 -3.21 -17.70 -4.22
C ARG A 187 -3.12 -17.01 -2.85
N PRO A 188 -3.71 -15.83 -2.69
CA PRO A 188 -3.75 -15.18 -1.38
C PRO A 188 -4.53 -16.04 -0.38
N LYS A 189 -3.95 -16.24 0.82
CA LYS A 189 -4.66 -16.93 1.90
C LYS A 189 -5.59 -15.95 2.62
N ILE A 190 -6.81 -15.77 2.12
CA ILE A 190 -7.81 -14.88 2.73
C ILE A 190 -8.10 -15.29 4.18
N SER A 191 -8.04 -16.58 4.49
CA SER A 191 -8.23 -17.11 5.85
C SER A 191 -7.18 -16.66 6.87
N SER A 192 -6.05 -16.08 6.43
CA SER A 192 -5.03 -15.53 7.32
C SER A 192 -5.26 -14.06 7.69
N PHE A 193 -6.28 -13.41 7.11
CA PHE A 193 -6.62 -12.06 7.49
C PHE A 193 -7.39 -12.03 8.82
N HIS A 194 -6.93 -11.22 9.74
CA HIS A 194 -7.61 -10.92 10.99
C HIS A 194 -8.28 -9.54 10.91
N PRO A 195 -9.36 -9.28 11.66
CA PRO A 195 -9.95 -7.95 11.72
C PRO A 195 -8.91 -6.90 12.13
N PHE A 196 -8.92 -5.74 11.50
CA PHE A 196 -8.03 -4.64 11.86
C PHE A 196 -8.17 -4.28 13.33
N GLY A 197 -7.05 -4.12 14.03
CA GLY A 197 -7.02 -3.75 15.44
C GLY A 197 -7.37 -4.89 16.40
N CYS A 198 -7.50 -6.15 15.96
CA CYS A 198 -7.72 -7.27 16.87
C CYS A 198 -6.55 -7.41 17.88
N PRO A 199 -6.82 -7.82 19.13
CA PRO A 199 -5.80 -8.07 20.12
C PRO A 199 -4.80 -9.13 19.65
N VAL A 200 -3.52 -8.93 19.97
CA VAL A 200 -2.45 -9.88 19.71
C VAL A 200 -1.85 -10.30 21.04
N TYR A 201 -1.81 -11.60 21.29
CA TYR A 201 -1.13 -12.16 22.44
C TYR A 201 0.32 -12.43 22.10
N VAL A 202 1.23 -11.81 22.83
CA VAL A 202 2.67 -12.02 22.66
C VAL A 202 3.15 -12.89 23.82
N LEU A 203 3.90 -13.95 23.51
CA LEU A 203 4.50 -14.78 24.53
C LEU A 203 5.49 -13.95 25.33
N ASP A 204 5.33 -13.92 26.66
CA ASP A 204 6.27 -13.26 27.54
C ASP A 204 7.65 -13.94 27.44
N SER A 205 8.71 -13.13 27.38
CA SER A 205 10.08 -13.62 27.31
C SER A 205 10.49 -14.48 28.53
N ALA A 206 9.89 -14.23 29.71
CA ALA A 206 10.06 -15.05 30.90
C ALA A 206 9.53 -16.47 30.70
N LEU A 207 8.38 -16.61 30.02
CA LEU A 207 7.78 -17.91 29.68
C LEU A 207 8.55 -18.64 28.57
N ALA A 208 9.26 -17.92 27.71
CA ALA A 208 10.12 -18.51 26.69
C ALA A 208 11.36 -19.20 27.29
N ASN A 209 11.78 -18.81 28.48
CA ASN A 209 12.98 -19.30 29.17
C ASN A 209 12.76 -20.50 30.12
N LYS A 210 11.78 -21.39 29.84
CA LYS A 210 11.59 -22.71 30.48
C LYS A 210 10.63 -22.84 31.67
N GLU A 211 9.97 -21.80 32.13
CA GLU A 211 8.94 -21.95 33.20
C GLU A 211 7.58 -22.25 32.55
N LYS A 212 7.44 -23.45 31.95
CA LYS A 212 6.22 -23.88 31.23
C LYS A 212 5.02 -24.19 32.15
N LEU A 213 5.14 -24.05 33.46
CA LEU A 213 4.13 -24.49 34.45
C LEU A 213 3.70 -23.44 35.45
N VAL A 214 4.11 -22.19 35.30
CA VAL A 214 3.59 -21.10 36.16
C VAL A 214 2.26 -20.60 35.60
N PRO A 215 1.14 -20.63 36.38
CA PRO A 215 -0.11 -20.03 35.95
C PRO A 215 0.10 -18.54 35.69
N GLY A 216 -0.27 -18.06 34.51
CA GLY A 216 -0.17 -16.64 34.16
C GLY A 216 -1.07 -15.82 35.09
N GLU A 217 -0.53 -14.81 35.74
CA GLU A 217 -1.33 -13.78 36.41
C GLU A 217 -2.09 -13.00 35.33
N GLU A 218 -3.42 -12.99 35.43
CA GLU A 218 -4.30 -12.12 34.64
C GLU A 218 -3.95 -10.66 35.00
N ARG A 219 -3.47 -9.89 34.00
CA ARG A 219 -3.36 -8.43 34.08
C ARG A 219 -4.26 -7.76 33.09
#